data_5a3b8ed68a8290fdd6c0509f119b1a6c
#
_entry.id   5a3b8ed68a8290fdd6c0509f119b1a6c
#
_cell.length_a   1.000
_cell.length_b   1.000
_cell.length_c   1.000
_cell.angle_alpha   90.00
_cell.angle_beta   90.00
_cell.angle_gamma   90.00
#
_symmetry.space_group_name_H-M   'P 1'
#
loop_
_entity.id
_entity.type
_entity.pdbx_description
1 polymer ?
#
loop_
_entity_poly.entity_id
_entity_poly.type
_entity_poly.pdbx_seq_one_letter_code
_entity_poly.pdbx_strand_id
1 'polypeptide(L)'
;MLELDLAADIQALRSTFADIQAVVDVDSLRNEIARLSDEAGAPDLWDDPEKAQKVTSALSHRQADLKRVSDIAQRLDDLEVLVELANEMDDEDSAAEARAELASLQDAIGQLEVQTLLDGEYDERAAVVTIRSGAGGDDATDFADMLLRMYLRWAERHKYSVKVMDTSYAEGAGIKSATFEVDAPYAYGTLSVEAGTHRLARISPFGSADKRQTSFAAVEVIPVMEEAQEVEVPEGDIRVDVFRSSGPGGQSVNTTDSAVRITHLPTGIVVSMQNEKSQIQNRAAAMRVLQTRLMLLQKEEEAAKKKELAGVITASWGDQMRSYFLYGQQLVKDLRTGYEVGNPASVFDGDLDGLIAAGIRWRKRKDDDD
;
A
#
# COMPACT_ATOMS: atom_id res chain seq x y z
N MET A 1 -3.32 -33.70 -34.10
CA MET A 1 -3.19 -32.29 -34.49
C MET A 1 -3.65 -31.48 -33.27
N LEU A 2 -2.71 -30.89 -32.58
CA LEU A 2 -3.01 -30.00 -31.47
C LEU A 2 -3.78 -28.79 -32.04
N GLU A 3 -4.95 -28.53 -31.54
CA GLU A 3 -5.71 -27.31 -31.87
C GLU A 3 -5.70 -26.41 -30.65
N LEU A 4 -4.58 -25.66 -30.47
CA LEU A 4 -4.45 -24.68 -29.40
C LEU A 4 -5.15 -23.41 -29.85
N ASP A 5 -6.40 -23.23 -29.44
CA ASP A 5 -7.18 -22.04 -29.74
C ASP A 5 -7.11 -21.05 -28.54
N LEU A 6 -6.13 -20.13 -28.59
CA LEU A 6 -5.99 -19.03 -27.65
C LEU A 6 -6.25 -17.66 -28.31
N ALA A 7 -6.68 -17.66 -29.59
CA ALA A 7 -6.81 -16.43 -30.36
C ALA A 7 -7.80 -15.42 -29.73
N ALA A 8 -8.92 -15.91 -29.22
CA ALA A 8 -9.92 -15.05 -28.57
C ALA A 8 -9.39 -14.43 -27.28
N ASP A 9 -8.63 -15.19 -26.47
CA ASP A 9 -8.05 -14.71 -25.21
C ASP A 9 -6.94 -13.69 -25.47
N ILE A 10 -6.08 -13.96 -26.46
CA ILE A 10 -5.01 -13.01 -26.86
C ILE A 10 -5.61 -11.72 -27.40
N GLN A 11 -6.66 -11.81 -28.24
CA GLN A 11 -7.35 -10.64 -28.76
C GLN A 11 -8.00 -9.80 -27.64
N ALA A 12 -8.61 -10.44 -26.66
CA ALA A 12 -9.16 -9.75 -25.49
C ALA A 12 -8.07 -9.03 -24.69
N LEU A 13 -6.92 -9.69 -24.44
CA LEU A 13 -5.79 -9.08 -23.76
C LEU A 13 -5.21 -7.89 -24.54
N ARG A 14 -5.08 -8.00 -25.87
CA ARG A 14 -4.63 -6.88 -26.72
C ARG A 14 -5.58 -5.69 -26.65
N SER A 15 -6.88 -5.95 -26.64
CA SER A 15 -7.86 -4.85 -26.50
C SER A 15 -7.72 -4.15 -25.15
N THR A 16 -7.68 -4.89 -24.04
CA THR A 16 -7.48 -4.33 -22.71
C THR A 16 -6.16 -3.57 -22.62
N PHE A 17 -5.08 -4.13 -23.18
CA PHE A 17 -3.78 -3.47 -23.15
C PHE A 17 -3.76 -2.18 -24.00
N ALA A 18 -4.44 -2.15 -25.12
CA ALA A 18 -4.57 -0.93 -25.95
C ALA A 18 -5.32 0.19 -25.20
N ASP A 19 -6.38 -0.16 -24.46
CA ASP A 19 -7.11 0.79 -23.62
C ASP A 19 -6.21 1.35 -22.51
N ILE A 20 -5.40 0.51 -21.87
CA ILE A 20 -4.41 0.92 -20.87
C ILE A 20 -3.36 1.85 -21.48
N GLN A 21 -2.81 1.52 -22.67
CA GLN A 21 -1.82 2.35 -23.35
C GLN A 21 -2.37 3.75 -23.70
N ALA A 22 -3.66 3.84 -24.03
CA ALA A 22 -4.31 5.12 -24.29
C ALA A 22 -4.41 5.99 -23.02
N VAL A 23 -4.64 5.39 -21.86
CA VAL A 23 -4.67 6.08 -20.56
C VAL A 23 -3.27 6.50 -20.10
N VAL A 24 -2.28 5.61 -20.25
CA VAL A 24 -0.89 5.85 -19.81
C VAL A 24 -0.20 6.94 -20.64
N ASP A 25 -0.70 7.25 -21.84
CA ASP A 25 -0.08 8.21 -22.77
C ASP A 25 1.44 7.98 -22.93
N VAL A 26 1.77 6.89 -23.60
CA VAL A 26 3.17 6.45 -23.79
C VAL A 26 4.05 7.53 -24.42
N ASP A 27 3.51 8.41 -25.26
CA ASP A 27 4.27 9.48 -25.90
C ASP A 27 4.59 10.61 -24.90
N SER A 28 3.64 10.95 -24.02
CA SER A 28 3.90 11.88 -22.90
C SER A 28 4.98 11.32 -21.97
N LEU A 29 4.89 10.02 -21.64
CA LEU A 29 5.88 9.33 -20.80
C LEU A 29 7.30 9.38 -21.41
N ARG A 30 7.42 9.17 -22.72
CA ARG A 30 8.73 9.30 -23.44
C ARG A 30 9.28 10.72 -23.39
N ASN A 31 8.41 11.72 -23.57
CA ASN A 31 8.81 13.12 -23.48
C ASN A 31 9.28 13.50 -22.07
N GLU A 32 8.60 13.00 -21.05
CA GLU A 32 9.00 13.23 -19.65
C GLU A 32 10.34 12.57 -19.34
N ILE A 33 10.56 11.34 -19.80
CA ILE A 33 11.87 10.65 -19.67
C ILE A 33 12.98 11.44 -20.34
N ALA A 34 12.75 11.97 -21.56
CA ALA A 34 13.73 12.79 -22.26
C ALA A 34 14.07 14.05 -21.45
N ARG A 35 13.06 14.77 -20.95
CA ARG A 35 13.25 15.97 -20.11
C ARG A 35 14.02 15.65 -18.83
N LEU A 36 13.64 14.59 -18.10
CA LEU A 36 14.32 14.18 -16.87
C LEU A 36 15.77 13.69 -17.13
N SER A 37 15.99 13.06 -18.30
CA SER A 37 17.33 12.63 -18.72
C SER A 37 18.25 13.82 -19.01
N ASP A 38 17.72 14.86 -19.67
CA ASP A 38 18.46 16.10 -19.92
C ASP A 38 18.77 16.82 -18.60
N GLU A 39 17.82 16.87 -17.67
CA GLU A 39 18.00 17.44 -16.34
C GLU A 39 19.03 16.64 -15.52
N ALA A 40 18.98 15.31 -15.57
CA ALA A 40 19.95 14.43 -14.89
C ALA A 40 21.38 14.57 -15.46
N GLY A 41 21.51 14.95 -16.72
CA GLY A 41 22.77 15.22 -17.39
C GLY A 41 23.34 16.62 -17.13
N ALA A 42 22.62 17.51 -16.47
CA ALA A 42 23.07 18.85 -16.19
C ALA A 42 24.23 18.88 -15.18
N PRO A 43 25.33 19.58 -15.47
CA PRO A 43 26.54 19.57 -14.60
C PRO A 43 26.30 20.13 -13.21
N ASP A 44 25.37 21.07 -13.06
CA ASP A 44 25.00 21.77 -11.83
C ASP A 44 24.02 20.97 -10.95
N LEU A 45 23.44 19.91 -11.46
CA LEU A 45 22.50 19.08 -10.67
C LEU A 45 23.15 18.48 -9.42
N TRP A 46 24.41 18.10 -9.53
CA TRP A 46 25.15 17.42 -8.48
C TRP A 46 25.67 18.36 -7.37
N ASP A 47 25.48 19.67 -7.54
CA ASP A 47 25.74 20.67 -6.49
C ASP A 47 24.67 20.62 -5.40
N ASP A 48 23.47 20.04 -5.70
CA ASP A 48 22.36 19.81 -4.78
C ASP A 48 22.02 18.30 -4.73
N PRO A 49 22.52 17.56 -3.72
CA PRO A 49 22.30 16.11 -3.61
C PRO A 49 20.82 15.70 -3.48
N GLU A 50 19.99 16.54 -2.84
CA GLU A 50 18.56 16.23 -2.68
C GLU A 50 17.82 16.36 -4.02
N LYS A 51 18.10 17.43 -4.76
CA LYS A 51 17.57 17.61 -6.11
C LYS A 51 18.05 16.51 -7.05
N ALA A 52 19.32 16.16 -7.00
CA ALA A 52 19.89 15.08 -7.80
C ALA A 52 19.21 13.74 -7.52
N GLN A 53 18.96 13.42 -6.25
CA GLN A 53 18.25 12.21 -5.87
C GLN A 53 16.81 12.21 -6.39
N LYS A 54 16.09 13.33 -6.29
CA LYS A 54 14.70 13.45 -6.79
C LYS A 54 14.63 13.23 -8.29
N VAL A 55 15.48 13.93 -9.06
CA VAL A 55 15.50 13.83 -10.52
C VAL A 55 15.86 12.42 -10.98
N THR A 56 16.91 11.82 -10.40
CA THR A 56 17.33 10.47 -10.78
C THR A 56 16.33 9.39 -10.37
N SER A 57 15.65 9.55 -9.23
CA SER A 57 14.57 8.65 -8.80
C SER A 57 13.37 8.76 -9.74
N ALA A 58 12.92 9.98 -10.05
CA ALA A 58 11.83 10.20 -10.98
C ALA A 58 12.13 9.62 -12.36
N LEU A 59 13.33 9.85 -12.89
CA LEU A 59 13.78 9.28 -14.16
C LEU A 59 13.73 7.75 -14.14
N SER A 60 14.25 7.13 -13.08
CA SER A 60 14.26 5.68 -12.91
C SER A 60 12.84 5.10 -12.87
N HIS A 61 11.91 5.76 -12.19
CA HIS A 61 10.50 5.33 -12.12
C HIS A 61 9.83 5.40 -13.51
N ARG A 62 9.96 6.53 -14.22
CA ARG A 62 9.36 6.69 -15.56
C ARG A 62 9.96 5.71 -16.58
N GLN A 63 11.27 5.44 -16.50
CA GLN A 63 11.91 4.42 -17.33
C GLN A 63 11.40 3.01 -17.01
N ALA A 64 11.16 2.70 -15.73
CA ALA A 64 10.59 1.41 -15.32
C ALA A 64 9.15 1.24 -15.82
N ASP A 65 8.33 2.31 -15.78
CA ASP A 65 6.96 2.29 -16.31
C ASP A 65 6.94 2.08 -17.82
N LEU A 66 7.75 2.82 -18.57
CA LEU A 66 7.88 2.64 -20.02
C LEU A 66 8.35 1.23 -20.39
N LYS A 67 9.34 0.73 -19.64
CA LYS A 67 9.87 -0.62 -19.83
C LYS A 67 8.79 -1.67 -19.60
N ARG A 68 7.99 -1.55 -18.55
CA ARG A 68 6.91 -2.46 -18.23
C ARG A 68 5.87 -2.54 -19.35
N VAL A 69 5.44 -1.39 -19.87
CA VAL A 69 4.52 -1.31 -21.00
C VAL A 69 5.14 -1.94 -22.26
N SER A 70 6.42 -1.66 -22.53
CA SER A 70 7.12 -2.21 -23.70
C SER A 70 7.35 -3.73 -23.58
N ASP A 71 7.69 -4.22 -22.38
CA ASP A 71 7.90 -5.67 -22.13
C ASP A 71 6.57 -6.44 -22.31
N ILE A 72 5.43 -5.89 -21.86
CA ILE A 72 4.12 -6.52 -22.06
C ILE A 72 3.76 -6.55 -23.55
N ALA A 73 3.98 -5.47 -24.29
CA ALA A 73 3.73 -5.42 -25.72
C ALA A 73 4.53 -6.51 -26.47
N GLN A 74 5.83 -6.61 -26.18
CA GLN A 74 6.70 -7.62 -26.76
C GLN A 74 6.25 -9.04 -26.43
N ARG A 75 5.92 -9.31 -25.18
CA ARG A 75 5.44 -10.63 -24.74
C ARG A 75 4.12 -11.04 -25.39
N LEU A 76 3.22 -10.08 -25.67
CA LEU A 76 1.99 -10.33 -26.42
C LEU A 76 2.28 -10.73 -27.87
N ASP A 77 3.27 -10.09 -28.51
CA ASP A 77 3.69 -10.44 -29.86
C ASP A 77 4.38 -11.82 -29.88
N ASP A 78 5.26 -12.09 -28.91
CA ASP A 78 5.96 -13.38 -28.79
C ASP A 78 4.99 -14.53 -28.49
N LEU A 79 3.92 -14.30 -27.72
CA LEU A 79 2.90 -15.29 -27.42
C LEU A 79 2.14 -15.73 -28.70
N GLU A 80 1.81 -14.82 -29.60
CA GLU A 80 1.16 -15.18 -30.87
C GLU A 80 2.05 -16.11 -31.71
N VAL A 81 3.35 -15.76 -31.80
CA VAL A 81 4.33 -16.61 -32.52
C VAL A 81 4.48 -17.96 -31.84
N LEU A 82 4.50 -18.01 -30.50
CA LEU A 82 4.61 -19.28 -29.76
C LEU A 82 3.39 -20.19 -30.01
N VAL A 83 2.18 -19.63 -30.07
CA VAL A 83 0.95 -20.39 -30.38
C VAL A 83 0.96 -20.92 -31.80
N GLU A 84 1.40 -20.12 -32.79
CA GLU A 84 1.55 -20.56 -34.17
C GLU A 84 2.54 -21.75 -34.29
N LEU A 85 3.73 -21.60 -33.67
CA LEU A 85 4.74 -22.67 -33.69
C LEU A 85 4.26 -23.95 -33.00
N ALA A 86 3.58 -23.84 -31.85
CA ALA A 86 3.05 -25.01 -31.15
C ALA A 86 2.04 -25.79 -32.01
N ASN A 87 1.17 -25.07 -32.75
CA ASN A 87 0.21 -25.69 -33.65
C ASN A 87 0.87 -26.30 -34.91
N GLU A 88 1.85 -25.62 -35.51
CA GLU A 88 2.55 -26.11 -36.69
C GLU A 88 3.38 -27.36 -36.40
N MET A 89 4.03 -27.41 -35.24
CA MET A 89 4.92 -28.51 -34.86
C MET A 89 4.18 -29.64 -34.13
N ASP A 90 2.90 -29.47 -33.80
CA ASP A 90 2.10 -30.40 -32.97
C ASP A 90 2.78 -30.71 -31.63
N ASP A 91 3.39 -29.66 -31.02
CA ASP A 91 4.25 -29.76 -29.84
C ASP A 91 3.50 -29.37 -28.54
N GLU A 92 3.25 -30.36 -27.67
CA GLU A 92 2.52 -30.19 -26.42
C GLU A 92 3.33 -29.37 -25.40
N ASP A 93 4.65 -29.43 -25.42
CA ASP A 93 5.50 -28.68 -24.49
C ASP A 93 5.40 -27.15 -24.80
N SER A 94 5.49 -26.78 -26.08
CA SER A 94 5.27 -25.40 -26.54
C SER A 94 3.84 -24.93 -26.27
N ALA A 95 2.85 -25.82 -26.40
CA ALA A 95 1.47 -25.49 -26.07
C ALA A 95 1.26 -25.23 -24.55
N ALA A 96 1.94 -25.99 -23.70
CA ALA A 96 1.91 -25.78 -22.25
C ALA A 96 2.58 -24.45 -21.87
N GLU A 97 3.71 -24.12 -22.51
CA GLU A 97 4.40 -22.85 -22.33
C GLU A 97 3.53 -21.67 -22.77
N ALA A 98 2.84 -21.76 -23.90
CA ALA A 98 1.92 -20.71 -24.38
C ALA A 98 0.76 -20.47 -23.39
N ARG A 99 0.18 -21.53 -22.80
CA ARG A 99 -0.86 -21.38 -21.77
C ARG A 99 -0.34 -20.72 -20.50
N ALA A 100 0.87 -21.09 -20.08
CA ALA A 100 1.51 -20.48 -18.90
C ALA A 100 1.84 -19.00 -19.13
N GLU A 101 2.34 -18.66 -20.32
CA GLU A 101 2.64 -17.27 -20.69
C GLU A 101 1.36 -16.44 -20.82
N LEU A 102 0.28 -16.99 -21.38
CA LEU A 102 -1.03 -16.33 -21.42
C LEU A 102 -1.51 -15.98 -20.00
N ALA A 103 -1.46 -16.92 -19.06
CA ALA A 103 -1.85 -16.67 -17.67
C ALA A 103 -0.97 -15.60 -17.02
N SER A 104 0.35 -15.64 -17.24
CA SER A 104 1.29 -14.64 -16.75
C SER A 104 1.02 -13.23 -17.31
N LEU A 105 0.64 -13.14 -18.61
CA LEU A 105 0.26 -11.88 -19.25
C LEU A 105 -1.08 -11.36 -18.75
N GLN A 106 -2.06 -12.22 -18.48
CA GLN A 106 -3.32 -11.85 -17.86
C GLN A 106 -3.09 -11.16 -16.51
N ASP A 107 -2.23 -11.74 -15.67
CA ASP A 107 -1.88 -11.17 -14.37
C ASP A 107 -1.13 -9.83 -14.53
N ALA A 108 -0.15 -9.76 -15.44
CA ALA A 108 0.65 -8.56 -15.67
C ALA A 108 -0.20 -7.39 -16.20
N ILE A 109 -1.10 -7.64 -17.16
CA ILE A 109 -2.01 -6.63 -17.72
C ILE A 109 -3.04 -6.21 -16.66
N GLY A 110 -3.57 -7.16 -15.87
CA GLY A 110 -4.48 -6.86 -14.78
C GLY A 110 -3.84 -5.98 -13.69
N GLN A 111 -2.57 -6.18 -13.38
CA GLN A 111 -1.81 -5.31 -12.47
C GLN A 111 -1.58 -3.92 -13.07
N LEU A 112 -1.25 -3.85 -14.35
CA LEU A 112 -1.07 -2.56 -15.04
C LEU A 112 -2.38 -1.78 -15.14
N GLU A 113 -3.52 -2.46 -15.43
CA GLU A 113 -4.85 -1.85 -15.40
C GLU A 113 -5.16 -1.23 -14.06
N VAL A 114 -4.94 -1.97 -12.97
CA VAL A 114 -5.15 -1.44 -11.61
C VAL A 114 -4.28 -0.23 -11.33
N GLN A 115 -3.03 -0.23 -11.80
CA GLN A 115 -2.13 0.90 -11.63
C GLN A 115 -2.63 2.15 -12.36
N THR A 116 -3.27 2.01 -13.54
CA THR A 116 -3.83 3.16 -14.27
C THR A 116 -5.03 3.82 -13.58
N LEU A 117 -5.65 3.12 -12.62
CA LEU A 117 -6.72 3.67 -11.78
C LEU A 117 -6.20 4.50 -10.59
N LEU A 118 -4.87 4.52 -10.38
CA LEU A 118 -4.21 5.27 -9.33
C LEU A 118 -3.83 6.65 -9.85
N ASP A 119 -4.83 7.51 -10.08
CA ASP A 119 -4.70 8.86 -10.62
C ASP A 119 -4.92 9.98 -9.58
N GLY A 120 -5.04 9.61 -8.30
CA GLY A 120 -5.17 10.56 -7.20
C GLY A 120 -3.89 11.35 -6.96
N GLU A 121 -4.02 12.60 -6.52
CA GLU A 121 -2.90 13.54 -6.28
C GLU A 121 -1.71 12.97 -5.48
N TYR A 122 -1.98 11.98 -4.61
CA TYR A 122 -0.96 11.37 -3.74
C TYR A 122 -0.72 9.89 -4.03
N ASP A 123 -1.42 9.30 -5.00
CA ASP A 123 -1.37 7.86 -5.24
C ASP A 123 0.04 7.35 -5.58
N GLU A 124 0.87 8.15 -6.27
CA GLU A 124 2.25 7.79 -6.63
C GLU A 124 3.22 7.74 -5.43
N ARG A 125 2.82 8.23 -4.25
CA ARG A 125 3.72 8.39 -3.11
C ARG A 125 3.93 7.10 -2.31
N ALA A 126 5.02 7.09 -1.54
CA ALA A 126 5.23 6.13 -0.47
C ALA A 126 4.11 6.22 0.58
N ALA A 127 3.88 5.14 1.31
CA ALA A 127 2.82 5.05 2.31
C ALA A 127 3.35 4.90 3.73
N VAL A 128 2.71 5.56 4.68
CA VAL A 128 2.85 5.25 6.11
C VAL A 128 1.59 4.55 6.57
N VAL A 129 1.74 3.33 7.05
CA VAL A 129 0.66 2.49 7.56
C VAL A 129 0.74 2.42 9.07
N THR A 130 -0.37 2.70 9.75
CA THR A 130 -0.50 2.57 11.20
C THR A 130 -1.59 1.57 11.53
N ILE A 131 -1.24 0.50 12.24
CA ILE A 131 -2.16 -0.52 12.74
C ILE A 131 -2.37 -0.29 14.21
N ARG A 132 -3.64 -0.36 14.67
CA ARG A 132 -4.00 -0.26 16.09
C ARG A 132 -4.94 -1.38 16.46
N SER A 133 -4.68 -2.04 17.58
CA SER A 133 -5.62 -2.99 18.17
C SER A 133 -6.89 -2.28 18.64
N GLY A 134 -8.03 -2.88 18.35
CA GLY A 134 -9.34 -2.40 18.76
C GLY A 134 -9.93 -3.19 19.94
N ALA A 135 -11.25 -3.38 19.94
CA ALA A 135 -11.93 -4.19 20.94
C ALA A 135 -11.59 -5.67 20.80
N GLY A 136 -11.35 -6.39 21.91
CA GLY A 136 -11.10 -7.84 21.92
C GLY A 136 -9.96 -8.29 22.85
N GLY A 137 -9.35 -7.38 23.64
CA GLY A 137 -8.26 -7.73 24.58
C GLY A 137 -7.06 -8.36 23.87
N ASP A 138 -6.52 -9.45 24.44
CA ASP A 138 -5.34 -10.15 23.88
C ASP A 138 -5.58 -10.70 22.48
N ASP A 139 -6.81 -11.05 22.11
CA ASP A 139 -7.16 -11.45 20.74
C ASP A 139 -7.04 -10.29 19.75
N ALA A 140 -7.35 -9.06 20.15
CA ALA A 140 -7.24 -7.90 19.30
C ALA A 140 -5.79 -7.45 19.13
N THR A 141 -4.97 -7.54 20.16
CA THR A 141 -3.53 -7.23 20.09
C THR A 141 -2.76 -8.26 19.27
N ASP A 142 -3.11 -9.53 19.37
CA ASP A 142 -2.58 -10.59 18.52
C ASP A 142 -3.03 -10.41 17.06
N PHE A 143 -4.30 -10.05 16.84
CA PHE A 143 -4.79 -9.76 15.48
C PHE A 143 -4.07 -8.57 14.83
N ALA A 144 -3.78 -7.52 15.59
CA ALA A 144 -2.99 -6.39 15.09
C ALA A 144 -1.57 -6.83 14.68
N ASP A 145 -0.95 -7.75 15.41
CA ASP A 145 0.34 -8.34 15.05
C ASP A 145 0.25 -9.24 13.80
N MET A 146 -0.85 -9.99 13.66
CA MET A 146 -1.12 -10.78 12.46
C MET A 146 -1.23 -9.86 11.22
N LEU A 147 -1.94 -8.72 11.32
CA LEU A 147 -2.05 -7.75 10.23
C LEU A 147 -0.70 -7.10 9.91
N LEU A 148 0.09 -6.74 10.92
CA LEU A 148 1.44 -6.22 10.69
C LEU A 148 2.27 -7.20 9.87
N ARG A 149 2.33 -8.47 10.29
CA ARG A 149 3.06 -9.52 9.55
C ARG A 149 2.52 -9.70 8.13
N MET A 150 1.22 -9.66 7.95
CA MET A 150 0.55 -9.77 6.65
C MET A 150 1.03 -8.68 5.69
N TYR A 151 1.01 -7.42 6.09
CA TYR A 151 1.47 -6.31 5.23
C TYR A 151 2.99 -6.33 5.00
N LEU A 152 3.78 -6.69 6.00
CA LEU A 152 5.23 -6.83 5.82
C LEU A 152 5.57 -7.92 4.79
N ARG A 153 4.88 -9.07 4.84
CA ARG A 153 5.04 -10.15 3.86
C ARG A 153 4.56 -9.77 2.47
N TRP A 154 3.46 -9.03 2.38
CA TRP A 154 3.01 -8.48 1.09
C TRP A 154 4.09 -7.57 0.48
N ALA A 155 4.65 -6.66 1.24
CA ALA A 155 5.71 -5.78 0.77
C ALA A 155 7.00 -6.55 0.40
N GLU A 156 7.36 -7.59 1.17
CA GLU A 156 8.48 -8.48 0.86
C GLU A 156 8.29 -9.22 -0.47
N ARG A 157 7.10 -9.75 -0.73
CA ARG A 157 6.74 -10.40 -2.00
C ARG A 157 6.92 -9.46 -3.20
N HIS A 158 6.59 -8.18 -3.02
CA HIS A 158 6.77 -7.15 -4.05
C HIS A 158 8.18 -6.55 -4.08
N LYS A 159 9.08 -7.01 -3.20
CA LYS A 159 10.45 -6.48 -3.05
C LYS A 159 10.47 -4.98 -2.72
N TYR A 160 9.44 -4.50 -2.02
CA TYR A 160 9.36 -3.13 -1.56
C TYR A 160 10.21 -2.92 -0.31
N SER A 161 10.82 -1.73 -0.21
CA SER A 161 11.55 -1.32 0.98
C SER A 161 10.55 -0.97 2.09
N VAL A 162 10.72 -1.58 3.27
CA VAL A 162 9.86 -1.29 4.42
C VAL A 162 10.70 -0.88 5.61
N LYS A 163 10.28 0.20 6.26
CA LYS A 163 10.89 0.70 7.49
C LYS A 163 9.87 0.72 8.61
N VAL A 164 10.03 -0.15 9.60
CA VAL A 164 9.22 -0.11 10.83
C VAL A 164 9.68 1.08 11.67
N MET A 165 8.78 2.03 11.91
CA MET A 165 9.07 3.30 12.58
C MET A 165 8.81 3.22 14.09
N ASP A 166 7.72 2.56 14.49
CA ASP A 166 7.33 2.38 15.88
C ASP A 166 6.53 1.09 16.07
N THR A 167 6.72 0.44 17.22
CA THR A 167 5.92 -0.71 17.63
C THR A 167 5.69 -0.65 19.13
N SER A 168 4.43 -0.64 19.53
CA SER A 168 4.02 -0.70 20.93
C SER A 168 3.47 -2.09 21.23
N TYR A 169 4.19 -2.86 22.05
CA TYR A 169 3.81 -4.22 22.43
C TYR A 169 2.74 -4.23 23.52
N ALA A 170 1.88 -5.24 23.50
CA ALA A 170 0.95 -5.51 24.57
C ALA A 170 1.65 -6.24 25.73
N GLU A 171 1.05 -6.22 26.92
CA GLU A 171 1.60 -6.94 28.09
C GLU A 171 1.43 -8.45 27.99
N GLY A 172 0.35 -8.91 27.33
CA GLY A 172 0.05 -10.34 27.14
C GLY A 172 0.61 -10.86 25.82
N ALA A 173 -0.07 -10.58 24.72
CA ALA A 173 0.31 -11.06 23.39
C ALA A 173 0.13 -9.98 22.33
N GLY A 174 0.94 -10.02 21.27
CA GLY A 174 0.83 -9.15 20.11
C GLY A 174 1.19 -7.68 20.38
N ILE A 175 0.58 -6.77 19.63
CA ILE A 175 0.90 -5.33 19.61
C ILE A 175 -0.33 -4.48 19.90
N LYS A 176 -0.14 -3.37 20.62
CA LYS A 176 -1.15 -2.31 20.77
C LYS A 176 -1.22 -1.46 19.51
N SER A 177 -0.07 -1.16 18.93
CA SER A 177 0.05 -0.43 17.66
C SER A 177 1.38 -0.68 17.00
N ALA A 178 1.42 -0.54 15.68
CA ALA A 178 2.65 -0.46 14.90
C ALA A 178 2.49 0.59 13.80
N THR A 179 3.59 1.27 13.48
CA THR A 179 3.67 2.21 12.35
C THR A 179 4.87 1.84 11.51
N PHE A 180 4.67 1.69 10.20
CA PHE A 180 5.73 1.39 9.25
C PHE A 180 5.52 2.17 7.95
N GLU A 181 6.62 2.44 7.27
CA GLU A 181 6.66 3.08 5.97
C GLU A 181 6.93 2.03 4.90
N VAL A 182 6.20 2.11 3.79
CA VAL A 182 6.46 1.35 2.56
C VAL A 182 6.97 2.34 1.53
N ASP A 183 8.26 2.27 1.24
CA ASP A 183 8.94 3.12 0.27
C ASP A 183 8.95 2.43 -1.10
N ALA A 184 7.89 2.67 -1.84
CA ALA A 184 7.71 2.17 -3.20
C ALA A 184 6.80 3.12 -4.00
N PRO A 185 6.95 3.16 -5.34
CA PRO A 185 6.02 3.87 -6.20
C PRO A 185 4.59 3.35 -6.03
N TYR A 186 3.63 4.26 -5.97
CA TYR A 186 2.21 3.94 -5.82
C TYR A 186 1.85 3.19 -4.52
N ALA A 187 2.72 3.17 -3.53
CA ALA A 187 2.44 2.47 -2.27
C ALA A 187 1.23 3.05 -1.55
N TYR A 188 1.07 4.39 -1.53
CA TYR A 188 -0.10 5.03 -0.94
C TYR A 188 -1.38 4.70 -1.72
N GLY A 189 -1.40 4.88 -3.03
CA GLY A 189 -2.56 4.57 -3.86
C GLY A 189 -3.01 3.12 -3.70
N THR A 190 -2.05 2.20 -3.66
CA THR A 190 -2.27 0.76 -3.49
C THR A 190 -2.80 0.42 -2.09
N LEU A 191 -2.17 0.95 -1.03
CA LEU A 191 -2.51 0.58 0.35
C LEU A 191 -3.64 1.43 0.94
N SER A 192 -3.98 2.59 0.36
CA SER A 192 -5.04 3.47 0.88
C SER A 192 -6.40 2.78 0.96
N VAL A 193 -6.66 1.81 0.07
CA VAL A 193 -7.88 1.00 0.09
C VAL A 193 -7.92 -0.02 1.22
N GLU A 194 -6.82 -0.25 1.92
CA GLU A 194 -6.73 -1.10 3.12
C GLU A 194 -7.11 -0.35 4.40
N ALA A 195 -7.25 0.98 4.32
CA ALA A 195 -7.66 1.79 5.48
C ALA A 195 -9.08 1.44 5.92
N GLY A 196 -9.26 1.28 7.23
CA GLY A 196 -10.56 0.97 7.83
C GLY A 196 -10.48 -0.02 9.00
N THR A 197 -11.65 -0.52 9.38
CA THR A 197 -11.79 -1.50 10.47
C THR A 197 -11.76 -2.92 9.93
N HIS A 198 -10.79 -3.69 10.36
CA HIS A 198 -10.65 -5.12 10.10
C HIS A 198 -11.25 -5.92 11.26
N ARG A 199 -11.94 -7.01 10.94
CA ARG A 199 -12.58 -7.89 11.91
C ARG A 199 -12.04 -9.31 11.78
N LEU A 200 -11.59 -9.90 12.90
CA LEU A 200 -11.22 -11.31 13.00
C LEU A 200 -12.28 -12.07 13.78
N ALA A 201 -12.71 -13.21 13.26
CA ALA A 201 -13.54 -14.17 13.97
C ALA A 201 -12.82 -15.53 14.00
N ARG A 202 -12.43 -15.99 15.20
CA ARG A 202 -11.70 -17.24 15.40
C ARG A 202 -12.03 -17.88 16.74
N ILE A 203 -11.56 -19.10 16.95
CA ILE A 203 -11.44 -19.69 18.30
C ILE A 203 -10.22 -19.04 18.96
N SER A 204 -10.40 -18.44 20.13
CA SER A 204 -9.34 -17.73 20.84
C SER A 204 -8.26 -18.69 21.33
N PRO A 205 -6.97 -18.42 21.06
CA PRO A 205 -5.87 -19.17 21.66
C PRO A 205 -5.59 -18.77 23.13
N PHE A 206 -6.20 -17.66 23.63
CA PHE A 206 -5.96 -17.08 24.95
C PHE A 206 -7.07 -17.39 25.96
N GLY A 207 -8.22 -17.90 25.48
CA GLY A 207 -9.38 -18.19 26.31
C GLY A 207 -9.53 -19.67 26.71
N SER A 208 -10.63 -19.98 27.39
CA SER A 208 -11.03 -21.38 27.60
C SER A 208 -11.37 -22.00 26.24
N ALA A 209 -10.96 -23.28 26.04
CA ALA A 209 -11.21 -24.05 24.84
C ALA A 209 -12.65 -23.89 24.31
N ASP A 210 -12.77 -23.73 22.97
CA ASP A 210 -14.01 -23.63 22.19
C ASP A 210 -14.79 -22.29 22.22
N LYS A 211 -14.31 -21.24 22.87
CA LYS A 211 -14.99 -19.94 22.78
C LYS A 211 -14.59 -19.20 21.52
N ARG A 212 -15.60 -18.93 20.70
CA ARG A 212 -15.49 -18.01 19.57
C ARG A 212 -15.31 -16.59 20.07
N GLN A 213 -14.31 -15.91 19.54
CA GLN A 213 -14.05 -14.50 19.84
C GLN A 213 -14.07 -13.70 18.55
N THR A 214 -14.53 -12.47 18.67
CA THR A 214 -14.45 -11.47 17.61
C THR A 214 -13.57 -10.34 18.10
N SER A 215 -12.55 -10.01 17.33
CA SER A 215 -11.61 -8.94 17.63
C SER A 215 -11.51 -7.98 16.44
N PHE A 216 -11.13 -6.76 16.74
CA PHE A 216 -11.03 -5.69 15.76
C PHE A 216 -9.65 -5.06 15.79
N ALA A 217 -9.21 -4.60 14.61
CA ALA A 217 -8.04 -3.77 14.47
C ALA A 217 -8.34 -2.67 13.42
N ALA A 218 -7.80 -1.49 13.64
CA ALA A 218 -7.89 -0.38 12.71
C ALA A 218 -6.59 -0.25 11.92
N VAL A 219 -6.71 -0.04 10.62
CA VAL A 219 -5.61 0.27 9.71
C VAL A 219 -5.82 1.68 9.19
N GLU A 220 -4.80 2.51 9.34
CA GLU A 220 -4.75 3.89 8.81
C GLU A 220 -3.61 3.96 7.80
N VAL A 221 -3.84 4.56 6.65
CA VAL A 221 -2.84 4.71 5.59
C VAL A 221 -2.77 6.18 5.20
N ILE A 222 -1.58 6.75 5.22
CA ILE A 222 -1.33 8.14 4.84
C ILE A 222 -0.16 8.22 3.85
N PRO A 223 -0.15 9.20 2.92
CA PRO A 223 0.99 9.38 2.01
C PRO A 223 2.20 9.98 2.74
N VAL A 224 3.40 9.61 2.30
CA VAL A 224 4.62 10.31 2.70
C VAL A 224 4.67 11.65 1.96
N MET A 225 4.81 12.74 2.69
CA MET A 225 4.93 14.08 2.10
C MET A 225 6.39 14.47 1.95
N GLU A 226 6.73 15.08 0.81
CA GLU A 226 8.00 15.73 0.61
C GLU A 226 8.08 17.05 1.38
N GLU A 227 9.30 17.48 1.74
CA GLU A 227 9.51 18.67 2.58
C GLU A 227 8.99 19.98 1.96
N ALA A 228 8.82 20.06 0.62
CA ALA A 228 8.40 21.24 -0.11
C ALA A 228 6.92 21.63 0.03
N GLN A 229 6.10 20.77 0.61
CA GLN A 229 4.66 21.04 0.86
C GLN A 229 4.33 21.02 2.36
N GLU A 230 5.26 21.49 3.15
CA GLU A 230 5.11 21.53 4.60
C GLU A 230 3.96 22.46 5.03
N VAL A 231 3.04 21.90 5.80
CA VAL A 231 2.27 22.73 6.74
C VAL A 231 3.31 23.27 7.72
N GLU A 232 3.57 24.59 7.67
CA GLU A 232 4.43 25.21 8.65
C GLU A 232 3.81 25.00 10.03
N VAL A 233 4.51 24.25 10.87
CA VAL A 233 4.10 24.00 12.24
C VAL A 233 4.97 24.86 13.14
N PRO A 234 4.44 25.97 13.69
CA PRO A 234 5.20 26.83 14.59
C PRO A 234 5.70 26.04 15.80
N GLU A 235 6.92 26.30 16.24
CA GLU A 235 7.48 25.62 17.43
C GLU A 235 6.64 25.86 18.70
N GLY A 236 5.92 26.99 18.78
CA GLY A 236 5.01 27.31 19.88
C GLY A 236 3.77 26.40 19.93
N ASP A 237 3.39 25.77 18.81
CA ASP A 237 2.20 24.94 18.71
C ASP A 237 2.48 23.46 18.98
N ILE A 238 3.72 23.11 19.25
CA ILE A 238 4.11 21.73 19.55
C ILE A 238 4.70 21.60 20.95
N ARG A 239 4.39 20.47 21.59
CA ARG A 239 5.11 20.00 22.77
C ARG A 239 5.92 18.77 22.41
N VAL A 240 7.22 18.83 22.67
CA VAL A 240 8.15 17.71 22.41
C VAL A 240 8.52 17.09 23.74
N ASP A 241 8.13 15.83 23.93
CA ASP A 241 8.48 15.03 25.09
C ASP A 241 9.52 13.98 24.65
N VAL A 242 10.65 13.91 25.37
CA VAL A 242 11.69 12.89 25.15
C VAL A 242 11.55 11.82 26.22
N PHE A 243 11.59 10.56 25.81
CA PHE A 243 11.44 9.44 26.73
C PHE A 243 12.34 8.26 26.31
N ARG A 244 12.44 7.27 27.19
CA ARG A 244 13.22 6.07 26.92
C ARG A 244 12.44 5.18 25.96
N SER A 245 13.13 4.69 24.92
CA SER A 245 12.55 3.71 24.01
C SER A 245 12.20 2.44 24.78
N SER A 246 11.01 1.88 24.53
CA SER A 246 10.57 0.61 25.11
C SER A 246 10.59 -0.47 24.00
N GLY A 247 11.32 -1.57 24.23
CA GLY A 247 11.36 -2.70 23.29
C GLY A 247 12.30 -3.81 23.79
N PRO A 248 12.19 -5.03 23.24
CA PRO A 248 13.14 -6.10 23.52
C PRO A 248 14.49 -5.75 22.88
N GLY A 249 15.43 -5.20 23.67
CA GLY A 249 16.77 -4.82 23.20
C GLY A 249 17.74 -4.71 24.36
N GLY A 250 19.06 -4.89 24.06
CA GLY A 250 20.13 -4.89 25.04
C GLY A 250 20.33 -3.55 25.77
N GLN A 251 21.32 -3.49 26.69
CA GLN A 251 21.60 -2.38 27.60
C GLN A 251 21.62 -0.97 26.97
N SER A 252 21.93 -0.82 25.67
CA SER A 252 21.99 0.48 25.00
C SER A 252 20.60 1.06 24.68
N VAL A 253 19.56 0.27 24.56
CA VAL A 253 18.18 0.70 24.31
C VAL A 253 17.55 1.29 25.57
N ASN A 254 17.95 0.79 26.76
CA ASN A 254 17.37 1.18 28.04
C ASN A 254 18.08 2.36 28.72
N THR A 255 19.16 2.91 28.13
CA THR A 255 19.99 3.94 28.77
C THR A 255 19.97 5.29 28.07
N THR A 256 19.41 5.39 26.85
CA THR A 256 19.41 6.65 26.09
C THR A 256 17.98 7.13 25.84
N ASP A 257 17.66 8.37 26.19
CA ASP A 257 16.39 9.03 25.93
C ASP A 257 16.36 9.47 24.45
N SER A 258 16.24 8.51 23.51
CA SER A 258 16.22 8.76 22.06
C SER A 258 14.82 8.82 21.47
N ALA A 259 13.81 8.27 22.16
CA ALA A 259 12.43 8.32 21.72
C ALA A 259 11.84 9.72 21.87
N VAL A 260 11.11 10.16 20.86
CA VAL A 260 10.50 11.47 20.78
C VAL A 260 8.99 11.32 20.58
N ARG A 261 8.22 12.06 21.39
CA ARG A 261 6.78 12.26 21.21
C ARG A 261 6.52 13.72 20.93
N ILE A 262 5.87 14.00 19.81
CA ILE A 262 5.42 15.35 19.47
C ILE A 262 3.91 15.40 19.62
N THR A 263 3.42 16.37 20.40
CA THR A 263 2.00 16.66 20.54
C THR A 263 1.74 18.03 19.92
N HIS A 264 0.87 18.10 18.93
CA HIS A 264 0.40 19.36 18.37
C HIS A 264 -0.71 19.90 19.27
N LEU A 265 -0.45 21.02 19.94
CA LEU A 265 -1.32 21.56 20.98
C LEU A 265 -2.72 21.96 20.46
N PRO A 266 -2.86 22.64 19.29
CA PRO A 266 -4.17 23.04 18.80
C PRO A 266 -5.08 21.88 18.40
N THR A 267 -4.52 20.81 17.80
CA THR A 267 -5.33 19.67 17.29
C THR A 267 -5.30 18.46 18.20
N GLY A 268 -4.38 18.40 19.18
CA GLY A 268 -4.20 17.23 20.06
C GLY A 268 -3.57 16.01 19.38
N ILE A 269 -3.10 16.14 18.13
CA ILE A 269 -2.45 15.04 17.41
C ILE A 269 -1.15 14.69 18.08
N VAL A 270 -0.95 13.39 18.37
CA VAL A 270 0.26 12.86 19.00
C VAL A 270 0.97 11.93 18.03
N VAL A 271 2.27 12.15 17.85
CA VAL A 271 3.17 11.29 17.05
C VAL A 271 4.33 10.86 17.93
N SER A 272 4.62 9.56 17.98
CA SER A 272 5.77 9.01 18.71
C SER A 272 6.70 8.28 17.74
N MET A 273 8.02 8.55 17.88
CA MET A 273 9.08 7.91 17.10
C MET A 273 10.21 7.46 18.00
N GLN A 274 10.66 6.22 17.80
CA GLN A 274 11.72 5.62 18.62
C GLN A 274 12.68 4.71 17.82
N ASN A 275 12.56 4.70 16.49
CA ASN A 275 13.25 3.73 15.64
C ASN A 275 14.73 4.08 15.39
N GLU A 276 15.07 5.36 15.43
CA GLU A 276 16.44 5.82 15.21
C GLU A 276 17.22 5.92 16.53
N LYS A 277 18.53 5.72 16.45
CA LYS A 277 19.45 5.91 17.60
C LYS A 277 19.64 7.39 17.94
N SER A 278 19.30 8.28 17.06
CA SER A 278 19.44 9.73 17.19
C SER A 278 18.10 10.40 17.51
N GLN A 279 18.05 11.13 18.61
CA GLN A 279 16.90 11.97 18.98
C GLN A 279 16.54 12.97 17.88
N ILE A 280 17.55 13.53 17.19
CA ILE A 280 17.36 14.51 16.10
C ILE A 280 16.62 13.86 14.91
N GLN A 281 17.02 12.64 14.53
CA GLN A 281 16.37 11.90 13.43
C GLN A 281 14.95 11.49 13.81
N ASN A 282 14.73 11.02 15.05
CA ASN A 282 13.38 10.72 15.56
C ASN A 282 12.49 11.95 15.58
N ARG A 283 13.03 13.14 15.98
CA ARG A 283 12.29 14.41 15.95
C ARG A 283 11.91 14.79 14.52
N ALA A 284 12.84 14.70 13.57
CA ALA A 284 12.57 15.02 12.17
C ALA A 284 11.53 14.07 11.54
N ALA A 285 11.63 12.76 11.81
CA ALA A 285 10.65 11.79 11.36
C ALA A 285 9.27 12.04 11.98
N ALA A 286 9.19 12.30 13.30
CA ALA A 286 7.95 12.61 13.99
C ALA A 286 7.31 13.90 13.44
N MET A 287 8.11 14.92 13.11
CA MET A 287 7.63 16.17 12.53
C MET A 287 6.99 15.94 11.16
N ARG A 288 7.64 15.18 10.27
CA ARG A 288 7.08 14.85 8.95
C ARG A 288 5.74 14.14 9.04
N VAL A 289 5.63 13.16 9.93
CA VAL A 289 4.35 12.45 10.14
C VAL A 289 3.29 13.37 10.72
N LEU A 290 3.66 14.27 11.65
CA LEU A 290 2.75 15.28 12.19
C LEU A 290 2.21 16.21 11.08
N GLN A 291 3.09 16.74 10.24
CA GLN A 291 2.74 17.61 9.12
C GLN A 291 1.77 16.91 8.15
N THR A 292 2.04 15.65 7.81
CA THR A 292 1.13 14.85 6.98
C THR A 292 -0.24 14.68 7.63
N ARG A 293 -0.30 14.42 8.94
CA ARG A 293 -1.58 14.28 9.66
C ARG A 293 -2.36 15.60 9.70
N LEU A 294 -1.66 16.72 9.89
CA LEU A 294 -2.30 18.04 9.87
C LEU A 294 -2.88 18.37 8.50
N MET A 295 -2.18 18.04 7.43
CA MET A 295 -2.69 18.22 6.07
C MET A 295 -3.93 17.34 5.80
N LEU A 296 -3.93 16.08 6.24
CA LEU A 296 -5.11 15.22 6.11
C LEU A 296 -6.29 15.77 6.89
N LEU A 297 -6.06 16.27 8.12
CA LEU A 297 -7.10 16.90 8.91
C LEU A 297 -7.68 18.13 8.19
N GLN A 298 -6.84 18.95 7.59
CA GLN A 298 -7.28 20.12 6.81
C GLN A 298 -8.13 19.70 5.60
N LYS A 299 -7.75 18.64 4.88
CA LYS A 299 -8.57 18.07 3.79
C LYS A 299 -9.90 17.49 4.29
N GLU A 300 -9.90 16.83 5.44
CA GLU A 300 -11.14 16.33 6.06
C GLU A 300 -12.07 17.48 6.45
N GLU A 301 -11.52 18.58 6.99
CA GLU A 301 -12.28 19.78 7.32
C GLU A 301 -12.87 20.46 6.07
N GLU A 302 -12.11 20.52 4.97
CA GLU A 302 -12.61 21.02 3.68
C GLU A 302 -13.69 20.10 3.08
N ALA A 303 -13.50 18.77 3.15
CA ALA A 303 -14.49 17.80 2.69
C ALA A 303 -15.76 17.82 3.57
N ALA A 304 -15.60 17.99 4.89
CA ALA A 304 -16.72 18.14 5.82
C ALA A 304 -17.50 19.43 5.54
N LYS A 305 -16.82 20.55 5.27
CA LYS A 305 -17.44 21.81 4.82
C LYS A 305 -18.22 21.66 3.52
N LYS A 306 -17.65 20.93 2.54
CA LYS A 306 -18.35 20.62 1.27
C LYS A 306 -19.58 19.75 1.50
N LYS A 307 -19.51 18.75 2.41
CA LYS A 307 -20.65 17.90 2.82
C LYS A 307 -21.70 18.66 3.60
N GLU A 308 -21.31 19.61 4.46
CA GLU A 308 -22.23 20.49 5.21
C GLU A 308 -23.03 21.38 4.24
N LEU A 309 -22.38 21.87 3.19
CA LEU A 309 -23.01 22.64 2.12
C LEU A 309 -23.87 21.77 1.20
N ALA A 310 -23.59 20.46 1.09
CA ALA A 310 -24.32 19.51 0.24
C ALA A 310 -25.46 18.75 0.95
N GLY A 311 -25.65 18.94 2.28
CA GLY A 311 -26.70 18.24 3.05
C GLY A 311 -26.28 16.85 3.53
N VAL A 312 -26.35 16.63 4.84
CA VAL A 312 -25.79 15.55 5.65
C VAL A 312 -26.18 14.15 5.18
N ILE A 313 -25.18 13.30 4.94
CA ILE A 313 -25.31 11.85 5.13
C ILE A 313 -24.34 11.44 6.24
N THR A 314 -24.90 10.97 7.38
CA THR A 314 -24.16 10.51 8.56
C THR A 314 -23.43 9.20 8.26
N ALA A 315 -22.10 9.21 8.27
CA ALA A 315 -21.28 8.01 8.36
C ALA A 315 -21.45 7.41 9.77
N SER A 316 -21.95 6.16 9.87
CA SER A 316 -22.09 5.45 11.14
C SER A 316 -20.78 4.75 11.50
N TRP A 317 -20.39 4.81 12.76
CA TRP A 317 -19.34 4.03 13.40
C TRP A 317 -19.71 2.53 13.35
N GLY A 318 -19.32 1.79 12.32
CA GLY A 318 -19.69 0.39 12.19
C GLY A 318 -19.28 -0.26 10.88
N ASP A 319 -18.75 0.49 9.94
CA ASP A 319 -18.41 -0.03 8.63
C ASP A 319 -17.09 -0.79 8.67
N GLN A 320 -17.23 -2.10 8.97
CA GLN A 320 -16.14 -3.04 8.82
C GLN A 320 -15.81 -3.16 7.33
N MET A 321 -14.55 -2.88 6.98
CA MET A 321 -14.15 -3.00 5.57
C MET A 321 -13.88 -4.45 5.18
N ARG A 322 -13.28 -5.26 6.09
CA ARG A 322 -12.89 -6.63 5.81
C ARG A 322 -13.08 -7.54 7.01
N SER A 323 -13.55 -8.76 6.75
CA SER A 323 -13.73 -9.80 7.76
C SER A 323 -12.89 -11.03 7.43
N TYR A 324 -12.21 -11.54 8.46
CA TYR A 324 -11.37 -12.73 8.43
C TYR A 324 -12.02 -13.81 9.28
N PHE A 325 -12.39 -14.94 8.69
CA PHE A 325 -13.02 -16.06 9.37
C PHE A 325 -12.07 -17.23 9.41
N LEU A 326 -11.59 -17.61 10.60
CA LEU A 326 -10.65 -18.72 10.82
C LEU A 326 -11.32 -19.94 11.46
N TYR A 327 -12.65 -20.00 11.48
CA TYR A 327 -13.41 -21.16 11.96
C TYR A 327 -14.61 -21.43 11.04
N GLY A 328 -15.08 -22.68 11.01
CA GLY A 328 -16.17 -23.10 10.13
C GLY A 328 -15.78 -22.99 8.66
N GLN A 329 -16.52 -22.24 7.90
CA GLN A 329 -16.12 -21.87 6.54
C GLN A 329 -15.04 -20.80 6.63
N GLN A 330 -13.79 -21.20 6.41
CA GLN A 330 -12.65 -20.29 6.47
C GLN A 330 -12.60 -19.46 5.20
N LEU A 331 -12.64 -18.14 5.35
CA LEU A 331 -12.56 -17.19 4.24
C LEU A 331 -12.16 -15.79 4.73
N VAL A 332 -11.64 -14.98 3.82
CA VAL A 332 -11.49 -13.53 3.97
C VAL A 332 -12.45 -12.86 3.01
N LYS A 333 -13.25 -11.90 3.49
CA LYS A 333 -14.24 -11.19 2.69
C LYS A 333 -14.08 -9.67 2.87
N ASP A 334 -13.92 -8.96 1.77
CA ASP A 334 -14.05 -7.50 1.75
C ASP A 334 -15.54 -7.14 1.60
N LEU A 335 -16.06 -6.41 2.57
CA LEU A 335 -17.49 -6.10 2.63
C LEU A 335 -17.93 -4.98 1.68
N ARG A 336 -16.98 -4.17 1.19
CA ARG A 336 -17.20 -3.07 0.25
C ARG A 336 -17.31 -3.57 -1.18
N THR A 337 -16.44 -4.52 -1.53
CA THR A 337 -16.31 -5.04 -2.90
C THR A 337 -17.05 -6.35 -3.10
N GLY A 338 -17.32 -7.09 -2.02
CA GLY A 338 -17.85 -8.45 -2.05
C GLY A 338 -16.80 -9.51 -2.44
N TYR A 339 -15.54 -9.12 -2.65
CA TYR A 339 -14.47 -10.04 -3.02
C TYR A 339 -14.13 -10.99 -1.87
N GLU A 340 -14.00 -12.28 -2.17
CA GLU A 340 -13.77 -13.34 -1.19
C GLU A 340 -12.56 -14.20 -1.55
N VAL A 341 -11.76 -14.55 -0.55
CA VAL A 341 -10.62 -15.48 -0.67
C VAL A 341 -10.84 -16.65 0.27
N GLY A 342 -10.97 -17.85 -0.27
CA GLY A 342 -11.24 -19.09 0.49
C GLY A 342 -10.06 -19.64 1.28
N ASN A 343 -8.87 -19.03 1.18
CA ASN A 343 -7.67 -19.43 1.90
C ASN A 343 -7.14 -18.26 2.76
N PRO A 344 -7.61 -18.10 4.03
CA PRO A 344 -7.10 -17.06 4.89
C PRO A 344 -5.60 -17.14 5.18
N ALA A 345 -5.02 -18.33 5.13
CA ALA A 345 -3.60 -18.52 5.39
C ALA A 345 -2.73 -17.85 4.30
N SER A 346 -3.13 -17.93 3.01
CA SER A 346 -2.43 -17.21 1.94
C SER A 346 -2.52 -15.69 2.12
N VAL A 347 -3.68 -15.18 2.55
CA VAL A 347 -3.89 -13.75 2.81
C VAL A 347 -2.96 -13.28 3.93
N PHE A 348 -2.91 -13.99 5.07
CA PHE A 348 -1.97 -13.65 6.16
C PHE A 348 -0.50 -13.86 5.78
N ASP A 349 -0.22 -14.66 4.74
CA ASP A 349 1.11 -14.79 4.15
C ASP A 349 1.42 -13.71 3.09
N GLY A 350 0.58 -12.69 2.97
CA GLY A 350 0.80 -11.51 2.13
C GLY A 350 0.22 -11.59 0.72
N ASP A 351 -0.68 -12.54 0.45
CA ASP A 351 -1.41 -12.64 -0.82
C ASP A 351 -2.63 -11.70 -0.80
N LEU A 352 -2.38 -10.40 -1.02
CA LEU A 352 -3.38 -9.33 -0.91
C LEU A 352 -3.80 -8.74 -2.26
N ASP A 353 -3.11 -9.05 -3.35
CA ASP A 353 -3.24 -8.34 -4.62
C ASP A 353 -4.66 -8.35 -5.17
N GLY A 354 -5.36 -9.49 -5.08
CA GLY A 354 -6.76 -9.59 -5.49
C GLY A 354 -7.71 -8.73 -4.65
N LEU A 355 -7.49 -8.67 -3.32
CA LEU A 355 -8.26 -7.83 -2.41
C LEU A 355 -8.01 -6.34 -2.65
N ILE A 356 -6.75 -5.96 -2.83
CA ILE A 356 -6.33 -4.59 -3.12
C ILE A 356 -6.87 -4.13 -4.47
N ALA A 357 -6.71 -4.94 -5.52
CA ALA A 357 -7.22 -4.63 -6.85
C ALA A 357 -8.75 -4.42 -6.85
N ALA A 358 -9.50 -5.29 -6.16
CA ALA A 358 -10.93 -5.11 -5.99
C ALA A 358 -11.27 -3.81 -5.25
N GLY A 359 -10.49 -3.46 -4.22
CA GLY A 359 -10.63 -2.22 -3.45
C GLY A 359 -10.37 -0.97 -4.29
N ILE A 360 -9.33 -0.97 -5.13
CA ILE A 360 -9.00 0.15 -6.03
C ILE A 360 -10.11 0.37 -7.06
N ARG A 361 -10.58 -0.70 -7.71
CA ARG A 361 -11.72 -0.62 -8.65
C ARG A 361 -13.01 -0.14 -7.98
N TRP A 362 -13.24 -0.53 -6.71
CA TRP A 362 -14.38 -0.05 -5.94
C TRP A 362 -14.26 1.45 -5.63
N ARG A 363 -13.09 1.94 -5.21
CA ARG A 363 -12.82 3.35 -4.96
C ARG A 363 -13.10 4.19 -6.21
N LYS A 364 -12.54 3.80 -7.36
CA LYS A 364 -12.72 4.53 -8.62
C LYS A 364 -14.19 4.66 -9.01
N ARG A 365 -14.95 3.56 -8.95
CA ARG A 365 -16.40 3.60 -9.25
C ARG A 365 -17.18 4.54 -8.34
N LYS A 366 -16.80 4.61 -7.07
CA LYS A 366 -17.45 5.52 -6.13
C LYS A 366 -17.13 6.98 -6.43
N ASP A 367 -15.89 7.28 -6.82
CA ASP A 367 -15.47 8.64 -7.20
C ASP A 367 -16.15 9.10 -8.50
N ASP A 368 -16.49 8.19 -9.41
CA ASP A 368 -17.22 8.48 -10.65
C ASP A 368 -18.73 8.68 -10.42
N ASP A 369 -19.29 8.14 -9.34
CA ASP A 369 -20.72 8.23 -8.98
C ASP A 369 -21.05 9.44 -8.09
N ASP A 370 -20.07 10.07 -7.43
CA ASP A 370 -20.18 11.26 -6.56
C ASP A 370 -19.88 12.55 -7.34
#